data_b62f775b8668037c9b857b81ae7fa11f
#
_entry.id   b62f775b8668037c9b857b81ae7fa11f
#
_cell.length_a   1.000
_cell.length_b   1.000
_cell.length_c   1.000
_cell.angle_alpha   90.00
_cell.angle_beta   90.00
_cell.angle_gamma   90.00
#
_symmetry.space_group_name_H-M   'P 1'
#
loop_
_entity.id
_entity.type
_entity.pdbx_description
1 polymer ?
#
loop_
_entity_poly.entity_id
_entity_poly.type
_entity_poly.pdbx_seq_one_letter_code
_entity_poly.pdbx_strand_id
1 'polypeptide(L)'
;MLPTDFIENLHELLLPSEVQQLCQALESTPVTSIRLNDKIDYLTFDADTDEVPWHEDGYYLSQRPQFTLDPLFHAGCYYVQEASSMFVERVLQQYVSRESVILDLCAAPGGKSTLISQYLGSEGLLVSNEVVRQRVFILSEN
;
A
#
# COMPACT_ATOMS: atom_id res chain seq x y z
N MET A 1 22.46 -6.33 9.58
CA MET A 1 22.75 -7.79 9.79
C MET A 1 21.58 -8.40 10.54
N LEU A 2 20.97 -9.43 9.97
CA LEU A 2 19.81 -10.11 10.54
C LEU A 2 20.20 -10.98 11.75
N PRO A 3 19.33 -11.16 12.76
CA PRO A 3 19.58 -12.02 13.92
C PRO A 3 19.78 -13.48 13.50
N THR A 4 20.71 -14.19 14.15
CA THR A 4 21.03 -15.61 13.85
C THR A 4 19.80 -16.49 14.04
N ASP A 5 19.10 -16.35 15.16
CA ASP A 5 17.89 -17.13 15.47
C ASP A 5 16.77 -16.94 14.43
N PHE A 6 16.69 -15.74 13.83
CA PHE A 6 15.75 -15.49 12.73
C PHE A 6 16.10 -16.32 11.50
N ILE A 7 17.38 -16.34 11.11
CA ILE A 7 17.86 -17.11 9.96
C ILE A 7 17.71 -18.61 10.19
N GLU A 8 18.00 -19.11 11.38
CA GLU A 8 17.81 -20.52 11.76
C GLU A 8 16.34 -20.94 11.64
N ASN A 9 15.42 -20.14 12.16
CA ASN A 9 13.98 -20.40 12.03
C ASN A 9 13.50 -20.39 10.57
N LEU A 10 14.09 -19.56 9.70
CA LEU A 10 13.75 -19.57 8.28
C LEU A 10 14.14 -20.86 7.59
N HIS A 11 15.25 -21.49 7.99
CA HIS A 11 15.69 -22.78 7.44
C HIS A 11 14.76 -23.94 7.77
N GLU A 12 13.90 -23.82 8.79
CA GLU A 12 12.86 -24.79 9.09
C GLU A 12 11.64 -24.68 8.11
N LEU A 13 11.46 -23.52 7.47
CA LEU A 13 10.28 -23.20 6.67
C LEU A 13 10.56 -23.10 5.17
N LEU A 14 11.77 -22.74 4.79
CA LEU A 14 12.16 -22.39 3.43
C LEU A 14 13.40 -23.17 2.97
N LEU A 15 13.54 -23.32 1.65
CA LEU A 15 14.76 -23.89 1.07
C LEU A 15 15.97 -22.96 1.28
N PRO A 16 17.20 -23.48 1.35
CA PRO A 16 18.39 -22.66 1.57
C PRO A 16 18.55 -21.49 0.58
N SER A 17 18.18 -21.71 -0.69
CA SER A 17 18.19 -20.66 -1.72
C SER A 17 17.16 -19.56 -1.48
N GLU A 18 15.99 -19.91 -0.95
CA GLU A 18 14.93 -18.95 -0.61
C GLU A 18 15.29 -18.14 0.63
N VAL A 19 15.89 -18.77 1.64
CA VAL A 19 16.43 -18.07 2.81
C VAL A 19 17.47 -17.06 2.40
N GLN A 20 18.41 -17.42 1.51
CA GLN A 20 19.41 -16.51 1.02
C GLN A 20 18.80 -15.31 0.28
N GLN A 21 17.83 -15.55 -0.61
CA GLN A 21 17.14 -14.50 -1.36
C GLN A 21 16.37 -13.56 -0.42
N LEU A 22 15.65 -14.11 0.57
CA LEU A 22 14.93 -13.32 1.56
C LEU A 22 15.87 -12.47 2.40
N CYS A 23 16.97 -13.03 2.89
CA CYS A 23 17.96 -12.28 3.66
C CYS A 23 18.58 -11.13 2.86
N GLN A 24 18.91 -11.38 1.59
CA GLN A 24 19.42 -10.34 0.68
C GLN A 24 18.38 -9.22 0.46
N ALA A 25 17.11 -9.60 0.24
CA ALA A 25 16.03 -8.63 0.08
C ALA A 25 15.82 -7.77 1.34
N LEU A 26 15.84 -8.38 2.52
CA LEU A 26 15.67 -7.68 3.81
C LEU A 26 16.85 -6.73 4.15
N GLU A 27 18.03 -7.00 3.65
CA GLU A 27 19.21 -6.15 3.83
C GLU A 27 19.40 -5.11 2.70
N SER A 28 18.58 -5.18 1.64
CA SER A 28 18.60 -4.21 0.55
C SER A 28 17.94 -2.88 0.94
N THR A 29 18.14 -1.86 0.12
CA THR A 29 17.43 -0.57 0.29
C THR A 29 15.93 -0.79 0.11
N PRO A 30 15.08 -0.33 1.05
CA PRO A 30 13.63 -0.47 0.93
C PRO A 30 13.11 0.21 -0.34
N VAL A 31 12.30 -0.52 -1.09
CA VAL A 31 11.63 0.02 -2.28
C VAL A 31 10.52 0.98 -1.84
N THR A 32 10.40 2.11 -2.51
CA THR A 32 9.31 3.06 -2.30
C THR A 32 8.24 2.83 -3.36
N SER A 33 6.98 2.75 -2.96
CA SER A 33 5.86 2.65 -3.89
C SER A 33 4.73 3.62 -3.52
N ILE A 34 3.97 4.00 -4.53
CA ILE A 34 2.82 4.88 -4.42
C ILE A 34 1.63 4.26 -5.14
N ARG A 35 0.44 4.65 -4.73
CA ARG A 35 -0.82 4.36 -5.43
C ARG A 35 -1.45 5.68 -5.84
N LEU A 36 -1.73 5.82 -7.15
CA LEU A 36 -2.41 7.00 -7.68
C LEU A 36 -3.88 7.02 -7.26
N ASN A 37 -4.44 8.23 -7.21
CA ASN A 37 -5.87 8.41 -7.08
C ASN A 37 -6.51 8.35 -8.48
N ASP A 38 -7.33 7.33 -8.76
CA ASP A 38 -7.99 7.06 -10.03
C ASP A 38 -8.90 8.21 -10.51
N LYS A 39 -9.26 9.13 -9.62
CA LYS A 39 -10.09 10.31 -9.92
C LYS A 39 -9.31 11.48 -10.49
N ILE A 40 -7.99 11.34 -10.69
CA ILE A 40 -7.11 12.42 -11.10
C ILE A 40 -6.43 12.08 -12.43
N ASP A 41 -6.96 12.62 -13.52
CA ASP A 41 -6.62 12.28 -14.91
C ASP A 41 -5.24 12.74 -15.45
N TYR A 42 -4.35 13.34 -14.64
CA TYR A 42 -3.16 14.01 -15.21
C TYR A 42 -1.86 13.84 -14.45
N LEU A 43 -1.70 12.80 -13.69
CA LEU A 43 -0.39 12.48 -13.12
C LEU A 43 0.43 11.65 -14.10
N THR A 44 1.25 12.33 -14.89
CA THR A 44 2.38 11.69 -15.57
C THR A 44 3.53 11.63 -14.56
N PHE A 45 3.77 10.44 -13.99
CA PHE A 45 5.05 10.19 -13.32
C PHE A 45 6.13 9.99 -14.38
N ASP A 46 7.36 10.43 -14.04
CA ASP A 46 8.53 10.28 -14.93
C ASP A 46 8.72 8.82 -15.37
N ALA A 47 9.33 8.66 -16.54
CA ALA A 47 9.51 7.39 -17.24
C ALA A 47 10.34 6.32 -16.50
N ASP A 48 10.86 6.61 -15.32
CA ASP A 48 11.65 5.70 -14.46
C ASP A 48 10.82 5.03 -13.37
N THR A 49 9.50 4.85 -13.57
CA THR A 49 8.63 4.15 -12.63
C THR A 49 8.25 2.78 -13.18
N ASP A 50 8.46 1.73 -12.38
CA ASP A 50 7.95 0.40 -12.68
C ASP A 50 6.53 0.25 -12.13
N GLU A 51 5.64 -0.39 -12.89
CA GLU A 51 4.28 -0.68 -12.45
C GLU A 51 4.26 -1.78 -11.37
N VAL A 52 3.36 -1.68 -10.41
CA VAL A 52 3.08 -2.76 -9.47
C VAL A 52 2.23 -3.82 -10.18
N PRO A 53 2.71 -5.07 -10.37
CA PRO A 53 2.05 -6.04 -11.25
C PRO A 53 0.62 -6.45 -10.86
N TRP A 54 0.20 -6.14 -9.65
CA TRP A 54 -1.12 -6.51 -9.13
C TRP A 54 -2.05 -5.34 -8.86
N HIS A 55 -1.66 -4.11 -9.26
CA HIS A 55 -2.47 -2.91 -9.06
C HIS A 55 -2.26 -1.92 -10.21
N GLU A 56 -3.34 -1.55 -10.90
CA GLU A 56 -3.27 -0.70 -12.11
C GLU A 56 -2.70 0.70 -11.85
N ASP A 57 -3.03 1.28 -10.68
CA ASP A 57 -2.56 2.60 -10.26
C ASP A 57 -1.36 2.55 -9.30
N GLY A 58 -0.71 1.38 -9.18
CA GLY A 58 0.45 1.17 -8.31
C GLY A 58 1.78 1.34 -9.04
N TYR A 59 2.71 2.11 -8.48
CA TYR A 59 4.03 2.37 -9.08
C TYR A 59 5.14 2.26 -8.05
N TYR A 60 6.26 1.65 -8.48
CA TYR A 60 7.52 1.70 -7.76
C TYR A 60 8.29 2.96 -8.18
N LEU A 61 8.88 3.66 -7.22
CA LEU A 61 9.69 4.83 -7.49
C LEU A 61 11.17 4.46 -7.43
N SER A 62 11.96 4.93 -8.40
CA SER A 62 13.42 4.75 -8.44
C SER A 62 14.13 5.40 -7.27
N GLN A 63 13.56 6.49 -6.75
CA GLN A 63 14.05 7.24 -5.59
C GLN A 63 12.90 7.60 -4.65
N ARG A 64 13.19 7.69 -3.35
CA ARG A 64 12.23 8.17 -2.36
C ARG A 64 12.21 9.70 -2.32
N PRO A 65 11.16 10.38 -2.82
CA PRO A 65 11.06 11.83 -2.73
C PRO A 65 10.74 12.30 -1.29
N GLN A 66 10.87 13.61 -1.07
CA GLN A 66 10.40 14.22 0.16
C GLN A 66 8.90 14.52 0.05
N PHE A 67 8.06 13.52 0.26
CA PHE A 67 6.61 13.60 0.08
C PHE A 67 5.95 14.77 0.82
N THR A 68 6.47 15.13 2.00
CA THR A 68 5.95 16.24 2.81
C THR A 68 6.10 17.61 2.16
N LEU A 69 6.95 17.73 1.14
CA LEU A 69 7.14 18.96 0.35
C LEU A 69 6.39 18.92 -0.99
N ASP A 70 5.74 17.80 -1.30
CA ASP A 70 5.03 17.64 -2.57
C ASP A 70 3.57 18.12 -2.44
N PRO A 71 3.18 19.17 -3.18
CA PRO A 71 1.78 19.66 -3.17
C PRO A 71 0.78 18.59 -3.63
N LEU A 72 1.16 17.69 -4.54
CA LEU A 72 0.30 16.62 -5.04
C LEU A 72 -0.01 15.57 -3.97
N PHE A 73 0.96 15.29 -3.08
CA PHE A 73 0.72 14.45 -1.92
C PHE A 73 -0.35 15.04 -1.00
N HIS A 74 -0.24 16.34 -0.68
CA HIS A 74 -1.21 17.05 0.16
C HIS A 74 -2.57 17.27 -0.52
N ALA A 75 -2.60 17.25 -1.84
CA ALA A 75 -3.84 17.30 -2.62
C ALA A 75 -4.54 15.93 -2.75
N GLY A 76 -3.97 14.86 -2.18
CA GLY A 76 -4.52 13.50 -2.28
C GLY A 76 -4.42 12.89 -3.68
N CYS A 77 -3.50 13.39 -4.53
CA CYS A 77 -3.30 12.87 -5.86
C CYS A 77 -2.72 11.45 -5.87
N TYR A 78 -2.01 11.09 -4.84
CA TYR A 78 -1.50 9.75 -4.63
C TYR A 78 -1.34 9.44 -3.14
N TYR A 79 -1.26 8.16 -2.81
CA TYR A 79 -0.97 7.65 -1.47
C TYR A 79 0.38 6.92 -1.47
N VAL A 80 1.26 7.22 -0.50
CA VAL A 80 2.50 6.45 -0.30
C VAL A 80 2.14 5.15 0.39
N GLN A 81 2.11 4.07 -0.37
CA GLN A 81 1.65 2.76 0.08
C GLN A 81 2.63 1.68 -0.34
N GLU A 82 2.90 0.75 0.57
CA GLU A 82 3.68 -0.44 0.24
C GLU A 82 2.94 -1.29 -0.80
N ALA A 83 3.65 -1.72 -1.84
CA ALA A 83 3.09 -2.48 -2.94
C ALA A 83 2.37 -3.76 -2.49
N SER A 84 2.91 -4.48 -1.50
CA SER A 84 2.26 -5.68 -0.94
C SER A 84 0.87 -5.38 -0.35
N SER A 85 0.70 -4.21 0.25
CA SER A 85 -0.60 -3.78 0.80
C SER A 85 -1.65 -3.49 -0.28
N MET A 86 -1.23 -3.14 -1.50
CA MET A 86 -2.13 -2.92 -2.64
C MET A 86 -2.76 -4.24 -3.13
N PHE A 87 -2.15 -5.39 -2.82
CA PHE A 87 -2.68 -6.70 -3.19
C PHE A 87 -4.09 -6.99 -2.64
N VAL A 88 -4.51 -6.28 -1.59
CA VAL A 88 -5.88 -6.35 -1.04
C VAL A 88 -6.93 -6.08 -2.12
N GLU A 89 -6.64 -5.23 -3.11
CA GLU A 89 -7.58 -4.96 -4.20
C GLU A 89 -7.92 -6.22 -5.01
N ARG A 90 -6.97 -7.13 -5.24
CA ARG A 90 -7.22 -8.41 -5.91
C ARG A 90 -8.23 -9.27 -5.16
N VAL A 91 -8.18 -9.22 -3.82
CA VAL A 91 -9.15 -9.93 -2.99
C VAL A 91 -10.53 -9.27 -3.09
N LEU A 92 -10.58 -7.93 -3.08
CA LEU A 92 -11.83 -7.19 -3.27
C LEU A 92 -12.46 -7.50 -4.62
N GLN A 93 -11.70 -7.43 -5.71
CA GLN A 93 -12.16 -7.71 -7.08
C GLN A 93 -12.73 -9.13 -7.23
N GLN A 94 -12.19 -10.10 -6.47
CA GLN A 94 -12.62 -11.50 -6.57
C GLN A 94 -13.84 -11.83 -5.71
N TYR A 95 -14.02 -11.19 -4.56
CA TYR A 95 -14.97 -11.64 -3.53
C TYR A 95 -15.97 -10.58 -3.08
N VAL A 96 -15.81 -9.31 -3.48
CA VAL A 96 -16.58 -8.20 -2.95
C VAL A 96 -17.23 -7.42 -4.08
N SER A 97 -18.55 -7.18 -4.00
CA SER A 97 -19.24 -6.28 -4.94
C SER A 97 -18.87 -4.83 -4.70
N ARG A 98 -18.87 -4.01 -5.76
CA ARG A 98 -18.63 -2.58 -5.65
C ARG A 98 -19.72 -1.82 -4.87
N GLU A 99 -20.89 -2.42 -4.71
CA GLU A 99 -22.03 -1.89 -3.93
C GLU A 99 -22.06 -2.39 -2.48
N SER A 100 -21.00 -3.10 -2.04
CA SER A 100 -20.94 -3.68 -0.70
C SER A 100 -20.80 -2.61 0.38
N VAL A 101 -21.27 -2.98 1.60
CA VAL A 101 -20.94 -2.26 2.83
C VAL A 101 -19.72 -2.92 3.45
N ILE A 102 -18.63 -2.17 3.57
CA ILE A 102 -17.34 -2.66 4.08
C ILE A 102 -17.01 -1.96 5.40
N LEU A 103 -16.50 -2.73 6.36
CA LEU A 103 -15.99 -2.21 7.63
C LEU A 103 -14.46 -2.46 7.68
N ASP A 104 -13.68 -1.36 7.72
CA ASP A 104 -12.25 -1.39 8.04
C ASP A 104 -12.07 -1.14 9.55
N LEU A 105 -11.79 -2.22 10.30
CA LEU A 105 -11.71 -2.19 11.76
C LEU A 105 -10.47 -1.49 12.32
N CYS A 106 -9.38 -1.43 11.54
CA CYS A 106 -8.07 -0.90 11.94
C CYS A 106 -7.55 0.03 10.84
N ALA A 107 -8.32 1.08 10.57
CA ALA A 107 -8.23 1.87 9.34
C ALA A 107 -6.99 2.77 9.24
N ALA A 108 -6.55 3.37 10.35
CA ALA A 108 -5.44 4.32 10.30
C ALA A 108 -4.09 3.66 9.93
N PRO A 109 -3.27 4.34 9.15
CA PRO A 109 -3.36 5.74 8.70
C PRO A 109 -4.26 6.00 7.48
N GLY A 110 -4.89 4.99 6.87
CA GLY A 110 -5.84 5.18 5.78
C GLY A 110 -5.50 4.46 4.48
N GLY A 111 -4.34 3.81 4.35
CA GLY A 111 -3.90 3.20 3.10
C GLY A 111 -4.83 2.13 2.54
N LYS A 112 -5.41 1.27 3.40
CA LYS A 112 -6.42 0.30 2.97
C LYS A 112 -7.79 0.94 2.81
N SER A 113 -8.18 1.85 3.71
CA SER A 113 -9.45 2.58 3.61
C SER A 113 -9.55 3.37 2.31
N THR A 114 -8.53 4.11 1.92
CA THR A 114 -8.51 4.87 0.66
C THR A 114 -8.53 3.95 -0.57
N LEU A 115 -7.84 2.80 -0.53
CA LEU A 115 -7.91 1.78 -1.57
C LEU A 115 -9.33 1.20 -1.70
N ILE A 116 -9.95 0.81 -0.58
CA ILE A 116 -11.32 0.30 -0.56
C ILE A 116 -12.30 1.36 -1.08
N SER A 117 -12.11 2.63 -0.71
CA SER A 117 -12.94 3.74 -1.19
C SER A 117 -12.84 3.96 -2.70
N GLN A 118 -11.66 3.77 -3.31
CA GLN A 118 -11.49 3.80 -4.76
C GLN A 118 -12.19 2.60 -5.43
N TYR A 119 -12.08 1.42 -4.83
CA TYR A 119 -12.71 0.20 -5.35
C TYR A 119 -14.25 0.27 -5.35
N LEU A 120 -14.85 0.85 -4.31
CA LEU A 120 -16.31 0.91 -4.16
C LEU A 120 -16.97 1.83 -5.21
N GLY A 121 -18.12 1.41 -5.69
CA GLY A 121 -19.00 2.22 -6.55
C GLY A 121 -19.83 3.23 -5.74
N SER A 122 -20.67 3.99 -6.45
CA SER A 122 -21.51 5.05 -5.88
C SER A 122 -22.53 4.56 -4.83
N GLU A 123 -22.92 3.29 -4.89
CA GLU A 123 -23.89 2.67 -3.95
C GLU A 123 -23.17 1.91 -2.83
N GLY A 124 -21.84 1.84 -2.85
CA GLY A 124 -21.05 1.20 -1.80
C GLY A 124 -20.88 2.11 -0.59
N LEU A 125 -20.62 1.51 0.58
CA LEU A 125 -20.35 2.23 1.81
C LEU A 125 -19.12 1.66 2.50
N LEU A 126 -18.16 2.53 2.81
CA LEU A 126 -17.03 2.21 3.68
C LEU A 126 -17.21 2.83 5.05
N VAL A 127 -17.11 2.02 6.10
CA VAL A 127 -17.01 2.48 7.48
C VAL A 127 -15.60 2.21 7.98
N SER A 128 -14.84 3.27 8.25
CA SER A 128 -13.46 3.19 8.75
C SER A 128 -13.43 3.44 10.26
N ASN A 129 -12.92 2.47 11.01
CA ASN A 129 -12.81 2.54 12.47
C ASN A 129 -11.33 2.58 12.89
N GLU A 130 -11.04 3.39 13.91
CA GLU A 130 -9.73 3.42 14.57
C GLU A 130 -9.93 3.70 16.07
N VAL A 131 -9.31 2.88 16.93
CA VAL A 131 -9.46 3.00 18.40
C VAL A 131 -8.46 3.97 19.01
N VAL A 132 -7.35 4.23 18.35
CA VAL A 132 -6.29 5.12 18.84
C VAL A 132 -6.57 6.55 18.38
N ARG A 133 -7.02 7.41 19.30
CA ARG A 133 -7.44 8.79 19.00
C ARG A 133 -6.42 9.60 18.18
N GLN A 134 -5.14 9.48 18.48
CA GLN A 134 -4.09 10.19 17.76
C GLN A 134 -4.00 9.76 16.28
N ARG A 135 -4.33 8.52 15.96
CA ARG A 135 -4.32 7.98 14.61
C ARG A 135 -5.60 8.30 13.84
N VAL A 136 -6.73 8.51 14.54
CA VAL A 136 -8.00 8.95 13.91
C VAL A 136 -7.81 10.27 13.15
N PHE A 137 -7.04 11.20 13.73
CA PHE A 137 -6.77 12.47 13.06
C PHE A 137 -6.07 12.28 11.71
N ILE A 138 -5.03 11.44 11.67
CA ILE A 138 -4.31 11.12 10.42
C ILE A 138 -5.24 10.43 9.40
N LEU A 139 -6.10 9.51 9.87
CA LEU A 139 -7.08 8.84 9.02
C LEU A 139 -8.07 9.84 8.39
N SER A 140 -8.47 10.86 9.12
CA SER A 140 -9.42 11.86 8.64
C SER A 140 -8.82 12.89 7.68
N GLU A 141 -7.49 13.00 7.65
CA GLU A 141 -6.77 13.86 6.70
C GLU A 141 -6.51 13.17 5.36
N ASN A 142 -6.43 11.84 5.34
CA ASN A 142 -6.24 11.02 4.16
C ASN A 142 -7.57 10.64 3.51
#